data_4c3e00be3f6614f4442478d93131d00e
#
_entry.id   4c3e00be3f6614f4442478d93131d00e
#
_cell.length_a   1.000
_cell.length_b   1.000
_cell.length_c   1.000
_cell.angle_alpha   90.00
_cell.angle_beta   90.00
_cell.angle_gamma   90.00
#
_symmetry.space_group_name_H-M   'P 1'
#
loop_
_entity.id
_entity.type
_entity.pdbx_description
1 polymer ?
#
loop_
_entity_poly.entity_id
_entity_poly.type
_entity_poly.pdbx_seq_one_letter_code
_entity_poly.pdbx_strand_id
1 'polypeptide(L)' 'ISIDDIENAIRVPQARFTKPLTVKVDANQLHITADIKVKYGANVAATCELVQNKIYENIVFMTGFKPADVTVNVIDFEI' A
#
# COMPACT_ATOMS: atom_id res chain seq x y z
N ILE A 1 11.40 8.44 -7.44
CA ILE A 1 10.81 8.04 -6.16
C ILE A 1 11.07 6.56 -5.98
N SER A 2 11.76 6.22 -4.92
CA SER A 2 12.07 4.86 -4.61
C SER A 2 10.91 4.22 -3.84
N ILE A 3 10.66 2.94 -4.13
CA ILE A 3 9.65 2.16 -3.42
C ILE A 3 10.04 2.02 -1.94
N ASP A 4 11.33 1.96 -1.66
CA ASP A 4 11.83 1.90 -0.29
C ASP A 4 11.44 3.15 0.51
N ASP A 5 11.41 4.31 -0.12
CA ASP A 5 10.97 5.55 0.53
C ASP A 5 9.50 5.49 0.91
N ILE A 6 8.67 4.89 0.06
CA ILE A 6 7.25 4.71 0.35
C ILE A 6 7.07 3.73 1.50
N GLU A 7 7.77 2.61 1.48
CA GLU A 7 7.70 1.61 2.55
C GLU A 7 8.13 2.19 3.90
N ASN A 8 9.17 3.02 3.90
CA ASN A 8 9.64 3.67 5.12
C ASN A 8 8.66 4.73 5.63
N ALA A 9 7.96 5.42 4.73
CA ALA A 9 6.97 6.42 5.08
C ALA A 9 5.67 5.80 5.58
N ILE A 10 5.34 4.60 5.11
CA ILE A 10 4.10 3.91 5.46
C ILE A 10 4.40 2.86 6.53
N ARG A 11 4.21 3.23 7.80
CA ARG A 11 4.38 2.30 8.91
C ARG A 11 3.04 1.98 9.52
N VAL A 12 2.61 0.75 9.33
CA VAL A 12 1.39 0.23 9.94
C VAL A 12 1.81 -0.94 10.84
N PRO A 13 1.65 -0.84 12.17
CA PRO A 13 2.13 -1.87 13.08
C PRO A 13 1.58 -3.27 12.81
N GLN A 14 0.35 -3.37 12.29
CA GLN A 14 -0.33 -4.63 12.06
C GLN A 14 -0.08 -5.21 10.67
N ALA A 15 0.70 -4.54 9.82
CA ALA A 15 0.92 -4.98 8.46
C ALA A 15 2.36 -4.79 8.01
N ARG A 16 2.80 -5.63 7.08
CA ARG A 16 4.12 -5.54 6.49
C ARG A 16 4.05 -5.80 5.00
N PHE A 17 4.75 -5.00 4.21
CA PHE A 17 4.89 -5.25 2.79
C PHE A 17 5.79 -6.46 2.56
N THR A 18 5.36 -7.35 1.66
CA THR A 18 6.10 -8.57 1.35
C THR A 18 6.96 -8.43 0.12
N LYS A 19 6.64 -7.47 -0.72
CA LYS A 19 7.40 -7.15 -1.93
C LYS A 19 7.15 -5.69 -2.31
N PRO A 20 7.94 -5.12 -3.22
CA PRO A 20 7.73 -3.75 -3.68
C PRO A 20 6.33 -3.54 -4.25
N LEU A 21 5.83 -2.32 -4.11
CA LEU A 21 4.56 -1.93 -4.69
C LEU A 21 4.60 -2.10 -6.21
N THR A 22 3.52 -2.63 -6.77
CA THR A 22 3.35 -2.69 -8.21
C THR A 22 2.65 -1.43 -8.68
N VAL A 23 3.27 -0.71 -9.60
CA VAL A 23 2.73 0.51 -10.18
C VAL A 23 2.51 0.27 -11.66
N LYS A 24 1.28 0.46 -12.12
CA LYS A 24 0.90 0.30 -13.51
C LYS A 24 0.25 1.58 -14.01
N VAL A 25 0.67 2.04 -15.18
CA VAL A 25 0.08 3.20 -15.84
C VAL A 25 -0.69 2.73 -17.06
N ASP A 26 -1.97 3.08 -17.13
CA ASP A 26 -2.84 2.71 -18.23
C ASP A 26 -3.79 3.87 -18.53
N ALA A 27 -3.86 4.28 -19.81
CA ALA A 27 -4.71 5.39 -20.24
C ALA A 27 -4.52 6.65 -19.38
N ASN A 28 -3.27 7.00 -19.05
CA ASN A 28 -2.88 8.12 -18.18
C ASN A 28 -3.41 7.99 -16.74
N GLN A 29 -3.78 6.79 -16.34
CA GLN A 29 -4.23 6.50 -14.97
C GLN A 29 -3.21 5.64 -14.25
N LEU A 30 -3.00 5.94 -12.97
CA LEU A 30 -2.05 5.26 -12.12
C LEU A 30 -2.79 4.22 -11.27
N HIS A 31 -2.37 2.96 -11.41
CA HIS A 31 -2.92 1.84 -10.63
C HIS A 31 -1.84 1.29 -9.73
N ILE A 32 -2.12 1.17 -8.45
CA ILE A 32 -1.15 0.71 -7.46
C ILE A 32 -1.67 -0.53 -6.78
N THR A 33 -0.81 -1.54 -6.67
CA THR A 33 -1.14 -2.78 -5.98
C THR A 33 -0.08 -3.06 -4.91
N ALA A 34 -0.52 -3.35 -3.70
CA ALA A 34 0.33 -3.72 -2.59
C ALA A 34 -0.05 -5.10 -2.06
N ASP A 35 0.95 -5.96 -1.87
CA ASP A 35 0.77 -7.25 -1.21
C ASP A 35 1.34 -7.16 0.19
N ILE A 36 0.52 -7.49 1.18
CA ILE A 36 0.89 -7.36 2.58
C ILE A 36 0.64 -8.65 3.36
N LYS A 37 1.37 -8.78 4.46
CA LYS A 37 1.06 -9.72 5.53
C LYS A 37 0.46 -8.93 6.70
N VAL A 38 -0.56 -9.47 7.32
CA VAL A 38 -1.25 -8.85 8.45
C VAL A 38 -1.00 -9.68 9.69
N LYS A 39 -0.79 -9.04 10.82
CA LYS A 39 -0.64 -9.74 12.10
C LYS A 39 -1.89 -10.53 12.44
N TYR A 40 -1.72 -11.76 12.87
CA TYR A 40 -2.82 -12.60 13.30
C TYR A 40 -3.57 -11.95 14.47
N GLY A 41 -4.88 -11.89 14.35
CA GLY A 41 -5.73 -11.25 15.36
C GLY A 41 -6.02 -9.78 15.10
N ALA A 42 -5.34 -9.15 14.13
CA ALA A 42 -5.63 -7.76 13.76
C ALA A 42 -6.94 -7.67 12.96
N ASN A 43 -7.56 -6.50 13.00
CA ASN A 43 -8.72 -6.24 12.15
C ASN A 43 -8.25 -6.04 10.71
N VAL A 44 -8.52 -7.03 9.86
CA VAL A 44 -8.04 -7.05 8.47
C VAL A 44 -8.59 -5.88 7.67
N ALA A 45 -9.91 -5.64 7.76
CA ALA A 45 -10.55 -4.58 7.00
C ALA A 45 -10.00 -3.20 7.37
N ALA A 46 -9.88 -2.93 8.66
CA ALA A 46 -9.33 -1.65 9.14
C ALA A 46 -7.87 -1.48 8.75
N THR A 47 -7.07 -2.56 8.84
CA THR A 47 -5.66 -2.54 8.47
C THR A 47 -5.48 -2.26 6.97
N CYS A 48 -6.25 -2.94 6.12
CA CYS A 48 -6.19 -2.72 4.67
C CYS A 48 -6.60 -1.29 4.30
N GLU A 49 -7.63 -0.77 4.93
CA GLU A 49 -8.07 0.60 4.69
C GLU A 49 -6.97 1.61 5.09
N LEU A 50 -6.34 1.40 6.22
CA LEU A 50 -5.25 2.26 6.69
C LEU A 50 -4.07 2.22 5.73
N VAL A 51 -3.66 1.03 5.29
CA VAL A 51 -2.56 0.88 4.32
C VAL A 51 -2.92 1.56 3.00
N GLN A 52 -4.13 1.35 2.51
CA GLN A 52 -4.61 1.95 1.27
C GLN A 52 -4.55 3.48 1.34
N ASN A 53 -5.05 4.06 2.42
CA ASN A 53 -5.07 5.50 2.59
C ASN A 53 -3.66 6.08 2.70
N LYS A 54 -2.77 5.41 3.42
CA LYS A 54 -1.38 5.86 3.55
C LYS A 54 -0.64 5.80 2.23
N ILE A 55 -0.84 4.75 1.44
CA ILE A 55 -0.25 4.65 0.09
C ILE A 55 -0.76 5.79 -0.79
N TYR A 56 -2.07 6.01 -0.80
CA TYR A 56 -2.69 7.07 -1.59
C TYR A 56 -2.10 8.43 -1.24
N GLU A 57 -2.09 8.77 0.04
CA GLU A 57 -1.58 10.06 0.51
C GLU A 57 -0.11 10.26 0.14
N ASN A 58 0.72 9.23 0.31
CA ASN A 58 2.14 9.32 0.00
C ASN A 58 2.39 9.48 -1.50
N ILE A 59 1.65 8.75 -2.34
CA ILE A 59 1.79 8.89 -3.79
C ILE A 59 1.39 10.30 -4.24
N VAL A 60 0.30 10.83 -3.74
CA VAL A 60 -0.14 12.19 -4.06
C VAL A 60 0.92 13.22 -3.62
N PHE A 61 1.45 13.03 -2.41
CA PHE A 61 2.46 13.94 -1.85
C PHE A 61 3.75 13.92 -2.68
N MET A 62 4.21 12.74 -3.06
CA MET A 62 5.51 12.57 -3.71
C MET A 62 5.48 12.88 -5.21
N THR A 63 4.37 12.58 -5.88
CA THR A 63 4.27 12.71 -7.34
C THR A 63 3.37 13.86 -7.80
N GLY A 64 2.47 14.31 -6.95
CA GLY A 64 1.42 15.27 -7.33
C GLY A 64 0.29 14.64 -8.14
N PHE A 65 0.35 13.33 -8.42
CA PHE A 65 -0.70 12.63 -9.16
C PHE A 65 -1.56 11.80 -8.21
N LYS A 66 -2.87 11.81 -8.46
CA LYS A 66 -3.81 10.98 -7.72
C LYS A 66 -3.91 9.63 -8.40
N PRO A 67 -3.66 8.51 -7.68
CA PRO A 67 -3.88 7.20 -8.25
C PRO A 67 -5.36 6.98 -8.58
N ALA A 68 -5.62 6.27 -9.67
CA ALA A 68 -6.99 5.88 -10.01
C ALA A 68 -7.54 4.86 -9.01
N ASP A 69 -6.67 3.95 -8.58
CA ASP A 69 -6.99 2.99 -7.53
C ASP A 69 -5.74 2.56 -6.78
N VAL A 70 -5.94 2.11 -5.56
CA VAL A 70 -4.92 1.47 -4.73
C VAL A 70 -5.52 0.17 -4.21
N THR A 71 -4.98 -0.94 -4.68
CA THR A 71 -5.44 -2.27 -4.29
C THR A 71 -4.49 -2.86 -3.25
N VAL A 72 -5.03 -3.31 -2.14
CA VAL A 72 -4.26 -3.96 -1.07
C VAL A 72 -4.69 -5.42 -0.97
N ASN A 73 -3.75 -6.33 -1.20
CA ASN A 73 -3.98 -7.77 -1.11
C ASN A 73 -3.35 -8.32 0.15
N VAL A 74 -4.13 -9.00 0.97
CA VAL A 74 -3.61 -9.73 2.12
C VAL A 74 -3.24 -11.13 1.64
N ILE A 75 -1.95 -11.42 1.59
CA ILE A 75 -1.47 -12.70 1.07
C ILE A 75 -1.18 -13.72 2.15
N ASP A 76 -1.03 -13.29 3.40
CA ASP A 76 -0.72 -14.17 4.51
C ASP A 76 -0.92 -13.45 5.84
N PHE A 77 -0.88 -14.21 6.92
CA PHE A 77 -0.94 -13.70 8.27
C PHE A 77 0.35 -14.03 9.02
N GLU A 78 0.81 -13.10 9.85
CA GLU A 78 1.96 -13.30 10.73
C GLU A 78 1.50 -13.61 12.15
N ILE A 79 2.09 -14.65 12.71
CA ILE A 79 1.85 -15.03 14.11
C ILE A 79 2.87 -14.35 15.01
#